data_66d29efd0e1c104f7624ba52183b2287
#
_entry.id   66d29efd0e1c104f7624ba52183b2287
#
_cell.length_a   1.000
_cell.length_b   1.000
_cell.length_c   1.000
_cell.angle_alpha   90.00
_cell.angle_beta   90.00
_cell.angle_gamma   90.00
#
_symmetry.space_group_name_H-M   'P 1'
#
loop_
_entity.id
_entity.type
_entity.pdbx_description
1 polymer ?
#
loop_
_entity_poly.entity_id
_entity_poly.type
_entity_poly.pdbx_seq_one_letter_code
_entity_poly.pdbx_strand_id
1 'polypeptide(L)'
;MSFLTATFPSKSSMNVACCCHQTILAGVLFCLSLPAGGSAAVAKNPADTREQSPPATAWKAHFVRRLGDGGGAVPVPARIQIVHESQERVIAVPYLAWMPEKDRLLMLVTCDYPHRAMVLSSDDHGATWTQPRPVLPQEPAHPRHMVGVSLTYLGGGHLMCGVEGKLRCISRDYGETWTTEAIPLNSLGGPWYQWDPYLVERDTGTGKVTRLMETGYEESAGYSQAWLRTSTDAGLTWNPSVRIPQWEHMNEVALVRAANGQLVAACRTDIPASRKGETLDHFSGLGISISSDEGQTWSPVERLYDWGRMHPSMVVLPGGEIVMSYVVRKGYPDLPDGFPQFGIEAIVSRDHGRTWDLDHKYLLHHWVGNRNGSNASLPGPQAWWASCQATSTVLLPDGNLLTAFGTGYRSQPNAQNLPSPRDVGLIQWQLSDKPVGNERTIRDAAPDSDLRNWFDPVTGKPATR
;
A
#
# COMPACT_ATOMS: atom_id res chain seq x y z
N MET A 1 -19.78 -44.12 38.22
CA MET A 1 -19.80 -45.27 37.30
C MET A 1 -19.91 -44.73 35.88
N SER A 2 -18.97 -45.12 35.04
CA SER A 2 -18.86 -44.96 33.59
C SER A 2 -18.66 -43.53 33.05
N PHE A 3 -17.39 -43.19 32.83
CA PHE A 3 -16.92 -42.14 31.95
C PHE A 3 -17.08 -42.56 30.49
N LEU A 4 -17.64 -41.68 29.67
CA LEU A 4 -17.54 -41.77 28.21
C LEU A 4 -16.70 -40.56 27.74
N THR A 5 -15.48 -40.86 27.35
CA THR A 5 -14.56 -39.95 26.69
C THR A 5 -14.97 -39.82 25.22
N ALA A 6 -15.38 -38.63 24.80
CA ALA A 6 -15.56 -38.27 23.42
C ALA A 6 -14.26 -37.61 22.90
N THR A 7 -13.57 -38.29 22.03
CA THR A 7 -12.44 -37.79 21.26
C THR A 7 -12.94 -36.87 20.15
N PHE A 8 -12.55 -35.62 20.17
CA PHE A 8 -12.73 -34.67 19.05
C PHE A 8 -11.54 -34.79 18.07
N PRO A 9 -11.81 -34.80 16.76
CA PRO A 9 -10.73 -34.77 15.78
C PRO A 9 -10.09 -33.38 15.72
N SER A 10 -8.77 -33.37 15.67
CA SER A 10 -7.94 -32.19 15.49
C SER A 10 -8.30 -31.46 14.20
N LYS A 11 -8.74 -30.23 14.28
CA LYS A 11 -8.85 -29.32 13.12
C LYS A 11 -7.44 -28.89 12.69
N SER A 12 -7.12 -29.26 11.47
CA SER A 12 -5.96 -28.76 10.74
C SER A 12 -5.95 -27.22 10.70
N SER A 13 -4.83 -26.64 11.07
CA SER A 13 -4.53 -25.24 10.93
C SER A 13 -4.68 -24.80 9.47
N MET A 14 -5.71 -24.02 9.15
CA MET A 14 -5.77 -23.27 7.92
C MET A 14 -4.90 -22.04 8.07
N ASN A 15 -3.76 -22.05 7.42
CA ASN A 15 -2.95 -20.86 7.19
C ASN A 15 -3.74 -19.90 6.30
N VAL A 16 -4.18 -18.79 6.87
CA VAL A 16 -4.63 -17.63 6.10
C VAL A 16 -3.38 -16.93 5.59
N ALA A 17 -2.96 -17.31 4.40
CA ALA A 17 -1.90 -16.60 3.71
C ALA A 17 -2.42 -15.24 3.24
N CYS A 18 -1.79 -14.19 3.72
CA CYS A 18 -1.79 -12.89 3.05
C CYS A 18 -1.52 -13.12 1.56
N CYS A 19 -2.22 -12.43 0.67
CA CYS A 19 -2.35 -12.63 -0.78
C CYS A 19 -1.09 -12.87 -1.62
N CYS A 20 -0.20 -13.78 -1.25
CA CYS A 20 1.01 -14.09 -2.00
C CYS A 20 1.44 -15.56 -1.98
N HIS A 21 0.64 -16.49 -1.50
CA HIS A 21 1.06 -17.89 -1.51
C HIS A 21 0.23 -18.76 -2.46
N GLN A 22 0.80 -19.08 -3.59
CA GLN A 22 0.47 -20.32 -4.31
C GLN A 22 1.71 -21.21 -4.32
N THR A 23 1.59 -22.31 -3.58
CA THR A 23 2.57 -23.39 -3.54
C THR A 23 2.32 -24.32 -4.73
N ILE A 24 3.35 -24.54 -5.55
CA ILE A 24 3.38 -25.69 -6.46
C ILE A 24 4.51 -26.59 -6.00
N LEU A 25 4.15 -27.76 -5.48
CA LEU A 25 5.03 -28.91 -5.32
C LEU A 25 5.02 -29.72 -6.61
N ALA A 26 6.18 -29.95 -7.20
CA ALA A 26 6.44 -31.16 -7.98
C ALA A 26 7.96 -31.41 -7.97
N GLY A 27 8.35 -32.43 -7.23
CA GLY A 27 9.70 -32.95 -7.28
C GLY A 27 9.85 -33.98 -8.40
N VAL A 28 10.98 -33.93 -9.10
CA VAL A 28 11.60 -35.12 -9.71
C VAL A 28 13.11 -34.91 -9.66
N LEU A 29 13.77 -35.80 -8.93
CA LEU A 29 15.23 -35.99 -8.98
C LEU A 29 15.57 -36.72 -10.28
N PHE A 30 16.51 -36.20 -11.05
CA PHE A 30 17.30 -36.97 -12.00
C PHE A 30 18.78 -36.55 -11.91
N CYS A 31 19.58 -37.48 -11.43
CA CYS A 31 21.03 -37.47 -11.60
C CYS A 31 21.37 -37.85 -13.03
N LEU A 32 22.17 -37.07 -13.73
CA LEU A 32 23.01 -37.56 -14.82
C LEU A 32 24.31 -36.79 -14.91
N SER A 33 25.36 -37.53 -15.10
CA SER A 33 26.76 -37.26 -15.12
C SER A 33 27.22 -36.34 -16.26
N LEU A 34 28.25 -35.54 -15.95
CA LEU A 34 29.02 -34.72 -16.88
C LEU A 34 29.94 -35.54 -17.81
N PRO A 35 30.26 -34.99 -18.98
CA PRO A 35 31.62 -35.02 -19.44
C PRO A 35 32.21 -33.62 -19.68
N ALA A 36 33.50 -33.53 -19.44
CA ALA A 36 34.33 -32.36 -19.60
C ALA A 36 34.67 -32.05 -21.09
N GLY A 37 34.88 -30.78 -21.37
CA GLY A 37 35.76 -30.32 -22.43
C GLY A 37 35.11 -29.52 -23.56
N GLY A 38 35.49 -28.27 -23.69
CA GLY A 38 35.23 -27.48 -24.87
C GLY A 38 35.08 -25.98 -24.58
N SER A 39 36.23 -25.28 -24.57
CA SER A 39 36.21 -23.80 -24.57
C SER A 39 35.66 -23.30 -25.90
N ALA A 40 34.43 -22.83 -25.89
CA ALA A 40 33.85 -22.08 -27.01
C ALA A 40 33.74 -20.61 -26.58
N ALA A 41 34.37 -19.74 -27.34
CA ALA A 41 34.29 -18.30 -27.19
C ALA A 41 32.82 -17.87 -27.26
N VAL A 42 32.30 -17.31 -26.16
CA VAL A 42 30.94 -16.71 -26.11
C VAL A 42 31.00 -15.45 -26.95
N ALA A 43 30.35 -15.49 -28.10
CA ALA A 43 30.05 -14.29 -28.88
C ALA A 43 29.21 -13.34 -28.00
N LYS A 44 29.72 -12.15 -27.75
CA LYS A 44 28.96 -11.05 -27.14
C LYS A 44 27.80 -10.76 -28.05
N ASN A 45 26.57 -11.03 -27.58
CA ASN A 45 25.37 -10.46 -28.15
C ASN A 45 25.52 -8.93 -28.10
N PRO A 46 25.30 -8.22 -29.20
CA PRO A 46 25.22 -6.78 -29.15
C PRO A 46 24.07 -6.42 -28.19
N ALA A 47 24.38 -5.66 -27.17
CA ALA A 47 23.40 -5.10 -26.24
C ALA A 47 22.30 -4.45 -27.07
N ASP A 48 21.06 -4.87 -26.86
CA ASP A 48 19.86 -4.24 -27.41
C ASP A 48 19.70 -2.87 -26.71
N THR A 49 20.46 -1.89 -27.20
CA THR A 49 20.36 -0.49 -26.80
C THR A 49 19.17 0.13 -27.51
N ARG A 50 17.99 -0.43 -27.31
CA ARG A 50 16.78 0.36 -27.47
C ARG A 50 16.68 1.25 -26.26
N GLU A 51 17.18 2.47 -26.36
CA GLU A 51 16.72 3.60 -25.57
C GLU A 51 15.21 3.69 -25.77
N GLN A 52 14.45 2.96 -24.98
CA GLN A 52 13.03 3.19 -24.88
C GLN A 52 12.89 4.53 -24.17
N SER A 53 12.50 5.53 -24.93
CA SER A 53 12.06 6.80 -24.38
C SER A 53 11.09 6.52 -23.23
N PRO A 54 11.23 7.17 -22.08
CA PRO A 54 10.30 6.97 -20.97
C PRO A 54 8.89 7.22 -21.49
N PRO A 55 7.91 6.40 -21.13
CA PRO A 55 6.55 6.64 -21.54
C PRO A 55 6.14 8.04 -21.06
N ALA A 56 5.84 8.93 -21.99
CA ALA A 56 5.36 10.26 -21.69
C ALA A 56 3.95 10.14 -21.12
N THR A 57 3.85 9.93 -19.82
CA THR A 57 2.59 9.92 -19.09
C THR A 57 2.20 11.36 -18.80
N ALA A 58 1.36 11.92 -19.65
CA ALA A 58 0.90 13.28 -19.46
C ALA A 58 -0.13 13.34 -18.32
N TRP A 59 0.00 14.35 -17.47
CA TRP A 59 -1.04 14.69 -16.52
C TRP A 59 -2.35 15.01 -17.26
N LYS A 60 -3.45 14.42 -16.82
CA LYS A 60 -4.80 14.70 -17.31
C LYS A 60 -5.56 15.50 -16.26
N ALA A 61 -6.42 16.41 -16.70
CA ALA A 61 -7.32 17.11 -15.78
C ALA A 61 -8.20 16.09 -15.05
N HIS A 62 -8.36 16.30 -13.77
CA HIS A 62 -9.13 15.46 -12.87
C HIS A 62 -9.86 16.32 -11.83
N PHE A 63 -10.89 15.77 -11.22
CA PHE A 63 -11.56 16.39 -10.09
C PHE A 63 -11.63 15.40 -8.93
N VAL A 64 -11.04 15.81 -7.82
CA VAL A 64 -11.32 15.18 -6.53
C VAL A 64 -12.68 15.69 -6.06
N ARG A 65 -13.53 14.81 -5.56
CA ARG A 65 -14.87 15.17 -5.09
C ARG A 65 -14.85 15.27 -3.56
N ARG A 66 -14.96 16.47 -3.01
CA ARG A 66 -15.16 16.65 -1.60
C ARG A 66 -16.66 16.53 -1.29
N LEU A 67 -17.03 15.58 -0.43
CA LEU A 67 -18.42 15.44 0.01
C LEU A 67 -18.83 16.63 0.84
N GLY A 68 -20.12 16.95 0.82
CA GLY A 68 -20.73 18.02 1.57
C GLY A 68 -22.02 17.60 2.26
N ASP A 69 -22.58 18.52 3.03
CA ASP A 69 -23.83 18.31 3.73
C ASP A 69 -24.94 17.90 2.76
N GLY A 70 -25.78 16.95 3.20
CA GLY A 70 -26.94 16.49 2.42
C GLY A 70 -26.59 15.63 1.21
N GLY A 71 -25.37 15.07 1.12
CA GLY A 71 -24.97 14.16 0.04
C GLY A 71 -24.57 14.86 -1.26
N GLY A 72 -24.40 16.19 -1.24
CA GLY A 72 -23.76 16.95 -2.31
C GLY A 72 -22.25 16.69 -2.35
N ALA A 73 -21.59 17.12 -3.43
CA ALA A 73 -20.13 17.11 -3.49
C ALA A 73 -19.61 18.29 -4.30
N VAL A 74 -18.46 18.82 -3.87
CA VAL A 74 -17.78 19.92 -4.53
C VAL A 74 -16.61 19.35 -5.33
N PRO A 75 -16.52 19.65 -6.63
CA PRO A 75 -15.36 19.30 -7.41
C PRO A 75 -14.17 20.17 -7.02
N VAL A 76 -13.09 19.54 -6.62
CA VAL A 76 -11.80 20.19 -6.32
C VAL A 76 -10.88 19.92 -7.51
N PRO A 77 -10.37 20.95 -8.19
CA PRO A 77 -9.45 20.76 -9.30
C PRO A 77 -8.23 19.95 -8.89
N ALA A 78 -7.92 18.97 -9.71
CA ALA A 78 -6.80 18.04 -9.51
C ALA A 78 -6.25 17.60 -10.86
N ARG A 79 -5.21 16.80 -10.84
CA ARG A 79 -4.71 16.13 -12.04
C ARG A 79 -4.36 14.68 -11.71
N ILE A 80 -4.58 13.81 -12.68
CA ILE A 80 -4.31 12.36 -12.58
C ILE A 80 -3.34 11.93 -13.66
N GLN A 81 -2.54 10.94 -13.35
CA GLN A 81 -1.60 10.32 -14.25
C GLN A 81 -1.59 8.81 -14.00
N ILE A 82 -1.46 8.03 -15.07
CA ILE A 82 -1.18 6.60 -14.96
C ILE A 82 0.28 6.38 -15.36
N VAL A 83 1.05 5.81 -14.46
CA VAL A 83 2.46 5.50 -14.65
C VAL A 83 2.59 4.04 -15.09
N HIS A 84 3.34 3.78 -16.13
CA HIS A 84 3.62 2.44 -16.65
C HIS A 84 2.38 1.64 -17.06
N GLU A 85 1.72 2.07 -18.10
CA GLU A 85 0.68 1.28 -18.79
C GLU A 85 1.33 0.12 -19.59
N SER A 86 2.02 -0.80 -18.93
CA SER A 86 2.61 -1.98 -19.55
C SER A 86 1.68 -3.18 -19.39
N GLN A 87 1.46 -3.93 -20.47
CA GLN A 87 0.71 -5.19 -20.42
C GLN A 87 1.57 -6.37 -19.91
N GLU A 88 2.88 -6.21 -19.88
CA GLU A 88 3.82 -7.26 -19.49
C GLU A 88 4.18 -7.22 -18.01
N ARG A 89 3.78 -6.16 -17.30
CA ARG A 89 4.17 -5.93 -15.91
C ARG A 89 2.96 -5.77 -15.01
N VAL A 90 3.04 -6.37 -13.85
CA VAL A 90 2.11 -6.13 -12.74
C VAL A 90 2.74 -5.08 -11.84
N ILE A 91 2.21 -3.86 -11.85
CA ILE A 91 2.66 -2.75 -11.00
C ILE A 91 1.63 -2.53 -9.91
N ALA A 92 2.07 -2.53 -8.67
CA ALA A 92 1.17 -2.35 -7.53
C ALA A 92 1.96 -1.94 -6.28
N VAL A 93 1.27 -1.67 -5.19
CA VAL A 93 1.83 -1.38 -3.86
C VAL A 93 2.80 -0.19 -3.92
N PRO A 94 2.34 1.00 -4.37
CA PRO A 94 3.23 2.16 -4.50
C PRO A 94 3.48 2.83 -3.15
N TYR A 95 4.75 3.22 -2.93
CA TYR A 95 5.14 4.09 -1.82
C TYR A 95 5.98 5.24 -2.35
N LEU A 96 5.70 6.45 -1.89
CA LEU A 96 6.39 7.67 -2.28
C LEU A 96 7.33 8.15 -1.17
N ALA A 97 8.47 8.69 -1.58
CA ALA A 97 9.36 9.45 -0.72
C ALA A 97 9.77 10.73 -1.44
N TRP A 98 9.66 11.87 -0.75
CA TRP A 98 10.17 13.17 -1.21
C TRP A 98 11.57 13.40 -0.64
N MET A 99 12.51 13.76 -1.49
CA MET A 99 13.92 14.02 -1.14
C MET A 99 14.25 15.49 -1.43
N PRO A 100 14.06 16.38 -0.45
CA PRO A 100 14.10 17.84 -0.67
C PRO A 100 15.46 18.35 -1.16
N GLU A 101 16.57 17.73 -0.76
CA GLU A 101 17.92 18.16 -1.15
C GLU A 101 18.22 17.92 -2.64
N LYS A 102 17.44 17.07 -3.27
CA LYS A 102 17.53 16.74 -4.70
C LYS A 102 16.35 17.27 -5.51
N ASP A 103 15.36 17.85 -4.84
CA ASP A 103 14.08 18.19 -5.46
C ASP A 103 13.48 16.99 -6.24
N ARG A 104 13.58 15.79 -5.64
CA ARG A 104 13.32 14.52 -6.30
C ARG A 104 12.31 13.68 -5.55
N LEU A 105 11.38 13.06 -6.28
CA LEU A 105 10.55 11.97 -5.81
C LEU A 105 11.21 10.62 -6.09
N LEU A 106 11.06 9.68 -5.16
CA LEU A 106 11.29 8.27 -5.39
C LEU A 106 9.96 7.53 -5.14
N MET A 107 9.65 6.58 -6.00
CA MET A 107 8.50 5.71 -5.86
C MET A 107 8.96 4.25 -5.87
N LEU A 108 8.66 3.54 -4.78
CA LEU A 108 8.80 2.09 -4.71
C LEU A 108 7.54 1.46 -5.29
N VAL A 109 7.68 0.46 -6.13
CA VAL A 109 6.59 -0.28 -6.75
C VAL A 109 6.90 -1.78 -6.78
N THR A 110 5.90 -2.59 -6.99
CA THR A 110 6.05 -4.02 -7.25
C THR A 110 5.74 -4.31 -8.71
N CYS A 111 6.71 -4.80 -9.43
CA CYS A 111 6.61 -5.08 -10.87
C CYS A 111 6.78 -6.58 -11.15
N ASP A 112 6.35 -6.97 -12.34
CA ASP A 112 6.53 -8.27 -12.96
C ASP A 112 5.88 -9.46 -12.20
N TYR A 113 6.10 -10.65 -12.70
CA TYR A 113 5.70 -11.88 -12.07
C TYR A 113 6.77 -12.95 -12.37
N PRO A 114 7.45 -13.52 -11.36
CA PRO A 114 7.29 -13.29 -9.92
C PRO A 114 7.60 -11.83 -9.53
N HIS A 115 6.91 -11.34 -8.50
CA HIS A 115 6.99 -9.94 -8.07
C HIS A 115 8.40 -9.50 -7.72
N ARG A 116 8.74 -8.25 -8.08
CA ARG A 116 10.02 -7.61 -7.78
C ARG A 116 9.80 -6.21 -7.23
N ALA A 117 10.49 -5.88 -6.16
CA ALA A 117 10.57 -4.53 -5.66
C ALA A 117 11.44 -3.69 -6.60
N MET A 118 10.88 -2.63 -7.12
CA MET A 118 11.50 -1.72 -8.09
C MET A 118 11.33 -0.28 -7.63
N VAL A 119 12.22 0.60 -8.02
CA VAL A 119 12.11 2.03 -7.77
C VAL A 119 12.13 2.82 -9.07
N LEU A 120 11.35 3.89 -9.08
CA LEU A 120 11.31 4.92 -10.12
C LEU A 120 11.61 6.27 -9.47
N SER A 121 12.28 7.16 -10.18
CA SER A 121 12.51 8.53 -9.72
C SER A 121 11.92 9.56 -10.66
N SER A 122 11.59 10.72 -10.11
CA SER A 122 11.09 11.88 -10.83
C SER A 122 11.76 13.15 -10.29
N ASP A 123 12.31 13.97 -11.19
CA ASP A 123 12.96 15.26 -10.90
C ASP A 123 12.07 16.45 -11.27
N ASP A 124 10.79 16.21 -11.55
CA ASP A 124 9.81 17.21 -11.98
C ASP A 124 8.46 17.04 -11.27
N HIS A 125 8.52 16.69 -9.98
CA HIS A 125 7.36 16.55 -9.09
C HIS A 125 6.32 15.54 -9.60
N GLY A 126 6.79 14.47 -10.24
CA GLY A 126 5.95 13.39 -10.75
C GLY A 126 5.41 13.61 -12.16
N ALA A 127 5.86 14.63 -12.88
CA ALA A 127 5.43 14.82 -14.28
C ALA A 127 6.00 13.74 -15.21
N THR A 128 7.23 13.34 -14.98
CA THR A 128 7.88 12.22 -15.68
C THR A 128 8.58 11.28 -14.71
N TRP A 129 8.73 10.02 -15.09
CA TRP A 129 9.34 8.98 -14.26
C TRP A 129 10.38 8.19 -15.05
N THR A 130 11.47 7.83 -14.38
CA THR A 130 12.46 6.91 -14.95
C THR A 130 11.87 5.52 -15.18
N GLN A 131 12.56 4.69 -15.94
CA GLN A 131 12.27 3.25 -15.99
C GLN A 131 12.46 2.63 -14.59
N PRO A 132 11.65 1.62 -14.23
CA PRO A 132 11.82 0.92 -12.96
C PRO A 132 13.18 0.24 -12.87
N ARG A 133 13.86 0.43 -11.74
CA ARG A 133 15.14 -0.20 -11.40
C ARG A 133 14.97 -1.14 -10.21
N PRO A 134 15.59 -2.33 -10.21
CA PRO A 134 15.45 -3.27 -9.10
C PRO A 134 16.11 -2.72 -7.83
N VAL A 135 15.42 -2.89 -6.69
CA VAL A 135 15.98 -2.64 -5.36
C VAL A 135 16.97 -3.76 -4.98
N LEU A 136 16.64 -4.99 -5.38
CA LEU A 136 17.49 -6.15 -5.13
C LEU A 136 18.23 -6.54 -6.41
N PRO A 137 19.48 -7.00 -6.30
CA PRO A 137 20.20 -7.55 -7.43
C PRO A 137 19.37 -8.66 -8.10
N GLN A 138 19.41 -8.71 -9.41
CA GLN A 138 18.85 -9.83 -10.16
C GLN A 138 19.74 -11.06 -9.95
N GLU A 139 19.45 -11.82 -8.92
CA GLU A 139 20.04 -13.16 -8.82
C GLU A 139 19.08 -14.20 -9.40
N PRO A 140 19.58 -15.14 -10.22
CA PRO A 140 18.78 -16.26 -10.71
C PRO A 140 18.25 -17.15 -9.59
N ALA A 141 18.81 -17.00 -8.38
CA ALA A 141 18.56 -17.83 -7.22
C ALA A 141 17.34 -17.41 -6.39
N HIS A 142 16.68 -16.30 -6.68
CA HIS A 142 15.49 -15.88 -5.93
C HIS A 142 14.20 -16.00 -6.77
N PRO A 143 13.67 -17.22 -6.94
CA PRO A 143 12.38 -17.41 -7.62
C PRO A 143 11.18 -16.99 -6.76
N ARG A 144 11.39 -16.24 -5.69
CA ARG A 144 10.35 -15.83 -4.74
C ARG A 144 9.76 -14.50 -5.13
N HIS A 145 8.48 -14.35 -4.86
CA HIS A 145 7.81 -13.07 -4.93
C HIS A 145 8.46 -12.10 -3.93
N MET A 146 8.91 -10.96 -4.41
CA MET A 146 9.63 -9.94 -3.61
C MET A 146 8.84 -8.63 -3.69
N VAL A 147 7.75 -8.57 -2.95
CA VAL A 147 6.89 -7.38 -2.90
C VAL A 147 7.59 -6.28 -2.12
N GLY A 148 7.74 -5.11 -2.74
CA GLY A 148 8.22 -3.91 -2.07
C GLY A 148 7.13 -3.36 -1.15
N VAL A 149 7.48 -3.13 0.10
CA VAL A 149 6.60 -2.55 1.13
C VAL A 149 7.35 -1.46 1.85
N SER A 150 6.68 -0.40 2.23
CA SER A 150 7.21 0.79 2.87
C SER A 150 8.35 1.47 2.07
N LEU A 151 8.46 2.76 2.18
CA LEU A 151 9.60 3.54 1.69
C LEU A 151 9.75 4.77 2.56
N THR A 152 10.92 4.96 3.15
CA THR A 152 11.16 6.06 4.07
C THR A 152 12.46 6.78 3.72
N TYR A 153 12.41 8.11 3.61
CA TYR A 153 13.58 8.96 3.42
C TYR A 153 14.07 9.50 4.75
N LEU A 154 15.34 9.25 5.03
CA LEU A 154 16.00 9.65 6.29
C LEU A 154 16.84 10.93 6.17
N GLY A 155 17.01 11.48 4.96
CA GLY A 155 17.85 12.65 4.68
C GLY A 155 19.24 12.30 4.20
N GLY A 156 19.90 13.24 3.50
CA GLY A 156 21.28 13.07 3.03
C GLY A 156 21.49 11.89 2.09
N GLY A 157 20.47 11.52 1.33
CA GLY A 157 20.51 10.36 0.41
C GLY A 157 20.20 9.01 1.06
N HIS A 158 19.94 8.98 2.36
CA HIS A 158 19.64 7.75 3.07
C HIS A 158 18.15 7.40 2.96
N LEU A 159 17.85 6.22 2.43
CA LEU A 159 16.52 5.66 2.27
C LEU A 159 16.48 4.25 2.86
N MET A 160 15.32 3.88 3.35
CA MET A 160 15.02 2.52 3.78
C MET A 160 13.70 2.06 3.16
N CYS A 161 13.65 0.80 2.72
CA CYS A 161 12.39 0.16 2.31
C CYS A 161 12.38 -1.30 2.78
N GLY A 162 11.18 -1.85 2.92
CA GLY A 162 10.97 -3.27 3.21
C GLY A 162 10.74 -4.07 1.93
N VAL A 163 11.16 -5.33 1.93
CA VAL A 163 10.81 -6.29 0.88
C VAL A 163 10.31 -7.56 1.53
N GLU A 164 9.10 -8.00 1.15
CA GLU A 164 8.40 -9.16 1.73
C GLU A 164 8.21 -9.09 3.26
N GLY A 165 8.33 -7.89 3.86
CA GLY A 165 8.34 -7.74 5.30
C GLY A 165 9.47 -8.48 6.03
N LYS A 166 10.48 -8.99 5.31
CA LYS A 166 11.58 -9.81 5.83
C LYS A 166 12.95 -9.23 5.59
N LEU A 167 13.09 -8.42 4.56
CA LEU A 167 14.34 -7.75 4.19
C LEU A 167 14.17 -6.25 4.33
N ARG A 168 15.14 -5.62 4.95
CA ARG A 168 15.32 -4.18 4.94
C ARG A 168 16.35 -3.84 3.88
N CYS A 169 15.97 -2.99 2.94
CA CYS A 169 16.85 -2.50 1.89
C CYS A 169 17.23 -1.07 2.21
N ILE A 170 18.51 -0.76 2.13
CA ILE A 170 19.09 0.51 2.54
C ILE A 170 19.86 1.10 1.36
N SER A 171 19.51 2.35 1.01
CA SER A 171 20.28 3.18 0.09
C SER A 171 20.92 4.35 0.84
N ARG A 172 22.09 4.81 0.39
CA ARG A 172 22.80 5.97 0.92
C ARG A 172 23.14 6.99 -0.17
N ASP A 173 22.58 6.82 -1.35
CA ASP A 173 22.87 7.57 -2.56
C ASP A 173 21.58 7.94 -3.34
N TYR A 174 20.53 8.29 -2.59
CA TYR A 174 19.23 8.72 -3.15
C TYR A 174 18.53 7.64 -3.97
N GLY A 175 18.70 6.36 -3.61
CA GLY A 175 18.01 5.23 -4.27
C GLY A 175 18.73 4.70 -5.51
N GLU A 176 20.00 5.09 -5.76
CA GLU A 176 20.77 4.59 -6.90
C GLU A 176 21.26 3.18 -6.67
N THR A 177 21.79 2.90 -5.46
CA THR A 177 22.24 1.56 -5.06
C THR A 177 21.63 1.15 -3.73
N TRP A 178 21.53 -0.16 -3.53
CA TRP A 178 20.88 -0.74 -2.36
C TRP A 178 21.70 -1.87 -1.76
N THR A 179 21.74 -1.89 -0.43
CA THR A 179 22.22 -3.02 0.38
C THR A 179 21.06 -3.62 1.15
N THR A 180 21.19 -4.87 1.58
CA THR A 180 20.09 -5.57 2.26
C THR A 180 20.54 -6.17 3.56
N GLU A 181 19.64 -6.20 4.53
CA GLU A 181 19.77 -6.93 5.78
C GLU A 181 18.46 -7.65 6.11
N ALA A 182 18.54 -8.70 6.91
CA ALA A 182 17.33 -9.35 7.42
C ALA A 182 16.67 -8.45 8.48
N ILE A 183 15.35 -8.33 8.40
CA ILE A 183 14.58 -7.66 9.46
C ILE A 183 14.58 -8.57 10.71
N PRO A 184 15.04 -8.08 11.88
CA PRO A 184 15.04 -8.88 13.09
C PRO A 184 13.65 -9.32 13.50
N LEU A 185 13.55 -10.50 14.10
CA LEU A 185 12.33 -10.98 14.74
C LEU A 185 11.84 -10.01 15.83
N ASN A 186 10.58 -10.16 16.27
CA ASN A 186 10.10 -9.42 17.42
C ASN A 186 10.81 -9.89 18.71
N SER A 187 10.62 -9.16 19.80
CA SER A 187 11.31 -9.44 21.08
C SER A 187 10.95 -10.77 21.73
N LEU A 188 9.91 -11.44 21.27
CA LEU A 188 9.51 -12.79 21.70
C LEU A 188 9.98 -13.88 20.73
N GLY A 189 10.76 -13.53 19.69
CA GLY A 189 11.27 -14.46 18.68
C GLY A 189 10.25 -14.83 17.59
N GLY A 190 9.10 -14.17 17.57
CA GLY A 190 8.09 -14.32 16.52
C GLY A 190 8.42 -13.50 15.25
N PRO A 191 7.66 -13.72 14.17
CA PRO A 191 7.84 -12.98 12.93
C PRO A 191 7.59 -11.48 13.14
N TRP A 192 8.20 -10.68 12.26
CA TRP A 192 7.97 -9.25 12.18
C TRP A 192 7.63 -8.92 10.73
N TYR A 193 6.38 -8.59 10.49
CA TYR A 193 5.92 -8.13 9.19
C TYR A 193 5.87 -6.61 9.19
N GLN A 194 6.82 -5.97 8.51
CA GLN A 194 6.79 -4.54 8.25
C GLN A 194 5.90 -4.28 7.03
N TRP A 195 5.09 -3.24 7.08
CA TRP A 195 4.30 -2.80 5.94
C TRP A 195 4.34 -1.29 5.72
N ASP A 196 4.39 -0.51 6.78
CA ASP A 196 4.27 0.95 6.71
C ASP A 196 5.64 1.65 6.76
N PRO A 197 5.75 2.89 6.20
CA PRO A 197 6.91 3.73 6.36
C PRO A 197 7.21 4.04 7.83
N TYR A 198 8.49 4.25 8.15
CA TYR A 198 8.89 4.68 9.49
C TYR A 198 8.42 6.10 9.78
N LEU A 199 8.02 6.38 11.01
CA LEU A 199 8.00 7.74 11.51
C LEU A 199 9.45 8.20 11.72
N VAL A 200 9.83 9.29 11.07
CA VAL A 200 11.16 9.89 11.17
C VAL A 200 11.08 11.18 11.96
N GLU A 201 11.73 11.21 13.10
CA GLU A 201 11.88 12.43 13.89
C GLU A 201 13.25 13.04 13.67
N ARG A 202 13.28 14.37 13.61
CA ARG A 202 14.48 15.12 13.30
C ARG A 202 14.69 16.23 14.30
N ASP A 203 15.93 16.53 14.58
CA ASP A 203 16.32 17.76 15.24
C ASP A 203 15.97 18.95 14.31
N THR A 204 15.24 19.90 14.86
CA THR A 204 14.72 21.05 14.07
C THR A 204 15.81 22.02 13.60
N GLY A 205 16.94 22.07 14.30
CA GLY A 205 18.05 22.98 13.96
C GLY A 205 19.01 22.40 12.92
N THR A 206 19.25 21.08 12.98
CA THR A 206 20.25 20.41 12.13
C THR A 206 19.62 19.53 11.05
N GLY A 207 18.32 19.22 11.14
CA GLY A 207 17.66 18.25 10.26
C GLY A 207 18.07 16.80 10.48
N LYS A 208 18.98 16.54 11.42
CA LYS A 208 19.49 15.19 11.69
C LYS A 208 18.40 14.29 12.29
N VAL A 209 18.34 13.05 11.85
CA VAL A 209 17.45 12.04 12.44
C VAL A 209 17.82 11.81 13.90
N THR A 210 16.85 11.98 14.78
CA THR A 210 16.99 11.77 16.22
C THR A 210 16.32 10.48 16.67
N ARG A 211 15.24 10.09 15.99
CA ARG A 211 14.53 8.84 16.29
C ARG A 211 13.80 8.32 15.05
N LEU A 212 13.80 7.02 14.90
CA LEU A 212 12.90 6.28 14.01
C LEU A 212 11.93 5.46 14.86
N MET A 213 10.70 5.37 14.41
CA MET A 213 9.72 4.45 14.96
C MET A 213 9.23 3.54 13.83
N GLU A 214 9.37 2.25 14.04
CA GLU A 214 8.95 1.21 13.09
C GLU A 214 7.83 0.39 13.70
N THR A 215 6.76 0.25 12.96
CA THR A 215 5.66 -0.66 13.28
C THR A 215 5.83 -1.96 12.51
N GLY A 216 5.36 -3.03 13.10
CA GLY A 216 5.27 -4.32 12.47
C GLY A 216 4.18 -5.13 13.15
N TYR A 217 3.80 -6.24 12.55
CA TYR A 217 2.79 -7.10 13.13
C TYR A 217 3.15 -8.57 12.95
N GLU A 218 2.47 -9.41 13.70
CA GLU A 218 2.45 -10.86 13.54
C GLU A 218 1.01 -11.35 13.47
N GLU A 219 0.83 -12.46 12.81
CA GLU A 219 -0.43 -13.19 12.79
C GLU A 219 -0.25 -14.48 13.61
N SER A 220 -0.97 -14.57 14.71
CA SER A 220 -0.94 -15.74 15.58
C SER A 220 -2.34 -16.02 16.13
N ALA A 221 -2.65 -17.29 16.40
CA ALA A 221 -3.93 -17.70 16.98
C ALA A 221 -5.19 -17.17 16.23
N GLY A 222 -5.06 -16.80 14.96
CA GLY A 222 -6.18 -16.36 14.12
C GLY A 222 -6.53 -14.88 14.24
N TYR A 223 -5.64 -14.06 14.79
CA TYR A 223 -5.76 -12.61 14.82
C TYR A 223 -4.39 -11.94 14.63
N SER A 224 -4.41 -10.66 14.29
CA SER A 224 -3.21 -9.84 14.14
C SER A 224 -2.84 -9.16 15.44
N GLN A 225 -1.55 -8.99 15.68
CA GLN A 225 -1.02 -8.20 16.79
C GLN A 225 0.05 -7.26 16.27
N ALA A 226 -0.16 -5.96 16.42
CA ALA A 226 0.84 -4.99 16.04
C ALA A 226 1.78 -4.63 17.19
N TRP A 227 3.00 -4.26 16.80
CA TRP A 227 4.15 -4.00 17.65
C TRP A 227 4.84 -2.71 17.23
N LEU A 228 5.65 -2.17 18.12
CA LEU A 228 6.44 -0.97 17.89
C LEU A 228 7.89 -1.22 18.33
N ARG A 229 8.86 -0.70 17.57
CA ARG A 229 10.25 -0.57 18.00
C ARG A 229 10.84 0.75 17.54
N THR A 230 11.92 1.17 18.17
CA THR A 230 12.55 2.46 17.92
C THR A 230 14.04 2.31 17.68
N SER A 231 14.60 3.27 16.94
CA SER A 231 16.03 3.46 16.77
C SER A 231 16.38 4.91 17.03
N THR A 232 17.54 5.18 17.67
CA THR A 232 18.07 6.52 17.92
C THR A 232 19.36 6.81 17.15
N ASP A 233 19.75 5.91 16.27
CA ASP A 233 20.98 5.98 15.46
C ASP A 233 20.69 5.83 13.96
N ALA A 234 19.54 6.35 13.52
CA ALA A 234 19.09 6.31 12.13
C ALA A 234 18.97 4.89 11.55
N GLY A 235 18.57 3.93 12.39
CA GLY A 235 18.27 2.57 11.98
C GLY A 235 19.45 1.61 11.98
N LEU A 236 20.63 2.03 12.51
CA LEU A 236 21.78 1.13 12.65
C LEU A 236 21.53 0.07 13.71
N THR A 237 20.91 0.46 14.82
CA THR A 237 20.45 -0.45 15.86
C THR A 237 19.00 -0.17 16.24
N TRP A 238 18.33 -1.19 16.75
CA TRP A 238 16.92 -1.11 17.14
C TRP A 238 16.73 -1.60 18.58
N ASN A 239 15.96 -0.85 19.34
CA ASN A 239 15.50 -1.28 20.64
C ASN A 239 14.64 -2.55 20.52
N PRO A 240 14.55 -3.38 21.57
CA PRO A 240 13.61 -4.48 21.58
C PRO A 240 12.19 -4.01 21.23
N SER A 241 11.51 -4.77 20.42
CA SER A 241 10.13 -4.44 20.05
C SER A 241 9.19 -4.59 21.24
N VAL A 242 8.20 -3.71 21.32
CA VAL A 242 7.18 -3.70 22.35
C VAL A 242 5.85 -4.09 21.74
N ARG A 243 5.20 -5.10 22.31
CA ARG A 243 3.82 -5.43 21.99
C ARG A 243 2.92 -4.32 22.54
N ILE A 244 2.09 -3.74 21.67
CA ILE A 244 1.14 -2.72 22.10
C ILE A 244 -0.20 -3.41 22.40
N PRO A 245 -0.63 -3.52 23.67
CA PRO A 245 -1.84 -4.27 24.01
C PRO A 245 -3.09 -3.71 23.33
N GLN A 246 -3.17 -2.41 23.13
CA GLN A 246 -4.28 -1.73 22.47
C GLN A 246 -4.36 -2.02 20.96
N TRP A 247 -3.28 -2.56 20.38
CA TRP A 247 -3.21 -2.92 18.97
C TRP A 247 -3.39 -4.43 18.72
N GLU A 248 -4.03 -5.11 19.64
CA GLU A 248 -4.58 -6.45 19.40
C GLU A 248 -5.69 -6.38 18.34
N HIS A 249 -5.71 -7.31 17.39
CA HIS A 249 -6.55 -7.27 16.19
C HIS A 249 -6.19 -6.13 15.22
N MET A 250 -4.96 -5.61 15.29
CA MET A 250 -4.45 -4.60 14.36
C MET A 250 -3.23 -5.15 13.64
N ASN A 251 -3.13 -4.76 12.37
CA ASN A 251 -1.93 -4.95 11.55
C ASN A 251 -1.52 -3.61 10.94
N GLU A 252 -0.77 -3.53 9.89
CA GLU A 252 -0.42 -2.33 9.12
C GLU A 252 -0.76 -1.00 9.83
N VAL A 253 0.20 -0.47 10.62
CA VAL A 253 0.01 0.72 11.45
C VAL A 253 0.89 1.84 10.95
N ALA A 254 0.29 2.86 10.33
CA ALA A 254 0.97 4.09 9.94
C ALA A 254 1.06 5.07 11.12
N LEU A 255 2.19 5.77 11.25
CA LEU A 255 2.44 6.71 12.34
C LEU A 255 2.73 8.11 11.83
N VAL A 256 2.20 9.11 12.53
CA VAL A 256 2.65 10.50 12.41
C VAL A 256 2.77 11.17 13.77
N ARG A 257 3.61 12.23 13.85
CA ARG A 257 3.62 13.14 14.99
C ARG A 257 2.75 14.36 14.65
N ALA A 258 1.70 14.55 15.39
CA ALA A 258 0.82 15.71 15.29
C ALA A 258 1.55 17.00 15.77
N ALA A 259 1.06 18.16 15.35
CA ALA A 259 1.67 19.46 15.69
C ALA A 259 1.67 19.77 17.20
N ASN A 260 0.79 19.16 17.98
CA ASN A 260 0.78 19.26 19.44
C ASN A 260 1.76 18.30 20.15
N GLY A 261 2.56 17.54 19.38
CA GLY A 261 3.54 16.58 19.91
C GLY A 261 3.00 15.18 20.18
N GLN A 262 1.69 14.94 20.07
CA GLN A 262 1.13 13.59 20.21
C GLN A 262 1.49 12.70 19.03
N LEU A 263 1.62 11.39 19.27
CA LEU A 263 1.72 10.40 18.21
C LEU A 263 0.32 9.93 17.83
N VAL A 264 0.06 9.85 16.54
CA VAL A 264 -1.19 9.35 15.98
C VAL A 264 -0.87 8.11 15.15
N ALA A 265 -1.52 7.00 15.49
CA ALA A 265 -1.46 5.73 14.79
C ALA A 265 -2.76 5.50 14.04
N ALA A 266 -2.67 5.30 12.73
CA ALA A 266 -3.79 4.80 11.93
C ALA A 266 -3.58 3.31 11.68
N CYS A 267 -4.52 2.49 12.12
CA CYS A 267 -4.42 1.05 12.17
C CYS A 267 -5.40 0.40 11.19
N ARG A 268 -4.92 -0.49 10.34
CA ARG A 268 -5.80 -1.47 9.71
C ARG A 268 -6.25 -2.45 10.77
N THR A 269 -7.57 -2.74 10.83
CA THR A 269 -8.13 -3.66 11.81
C THR A 269 -8.45 -5.01 11.19
N ASP A 270 -8.41 -6.06 11.98
CA ASP A 270 -8.95 -7.36 11.58
C ASP A 270 -10.44 -7.27 11.27
N ILE A 271 -10.95 -8.29 10.60
CA ILE A 271 -12.35 -8.42 10.24
C ILE A 271 -13.22 -8.29 11.50
N PRO A 272 -14.19 -7.36 11.55
CA PRO A 272 -14.98 -7.11 12.74
C PRO A 272 -15.93 -8.27 13.05
N ALA A 273 -16.35 -8.35 14.31
CA ALA A 273 -17.28 -9.39 14.76
C ALA A 273 -18.61 -9.39 13.98
N SER A 274 -19.04 -8.23 13.47
CA SER A 274 -20.22 -8.11 12.60
C SER A 274 -20.10 -8.86 11.27
N ARG A 275 -18.87 -9.22 10.89
CA ARG A 275 -18.53 -9.97 9.67
C ARG A 275 -17.89 -11.33 10.01
N LYS A 276 -18.20 -11.88 11.16
CA LYS A 276 -17.65 -13.16 11.59
C LYS A 276 -17.92 -14.27 10.57
N GLY A 277 -16.85 -14.93 10.14
CA GLY A 277 -16.90 -16.00 9.12
C GLY A 277 -16.46 -15.56 7.74
N GLU A 278 -16.36 -14.25 7.49
CA GLU A 278 -15.70 -13.73 6.29
C GLU A 278 -14.19 -13.94 6.37
N THR A 279 -13.58 -14.16 5.22
CA THR A 279 -12.13 -14.44 5.12
C THR A 279 -11.41 -13.47 4.19
N LEU A 280 -12.16 -12.59 3.52
CA LEU A 280 -11.59 -11.62 2.59
C LEU A 280 -11.11 -10.39 3.34
N ASP A 281 -9.94 -9.92 3.02
CA ASP A 281 -9.35 -8.71 3.56
C ASP A 281 -10.15 -7.42 3.24
N HIS A 282 -11.11 -7.49 2.32
CA HIS A 282 -12.10 -6.43 2.07
C HIS A 282 -12.91 -6.04 3.32
N PHE A 283 -13.06 -6.97 4.25
CA PHE A 283 -13.79 -6.74 5.49
C PHE A 283 -12.91 -6.21 6.63
N SER A 284 -11.64 -5.94 6.37
CA SER A 284 -10.80 -5.19 7.30
C SER A 284 -11.25 -3.73 7.37
N GLY A 285 -11.06 -3.12 8.53
CA GLY A 285 -11.45 -1.75 8.80
C GLY A 285 -10.27 -0.82 9.05
N LEU A 286 -10.58 0.35 9.57
CA LEU A 286 -9.62 1.42 9.87
C LEU A 286 -9.95 2.05 11.22
N GLY A 287 -8.94 2.24 12.06
CA GLY A 287 -9.09 2.88 13.36
C GLY A 287 -7.90 3.73 13.74
N ILE A 288 -8.06 4.51 14.80
CA ILE A 288 -7.07 5.46 15.32
C ILE A 288 -6.73 5.13 16.77
N SER A 289 -5.46 5.25 17.10
CA SER A 289 -4.94 5.19 18.48
C SER A 289 -3.95 6.33 18.67
N ILE A 290 -3.93 6.93 19.87
CA ILE A 290 -3.12 8.13 20.17
C ILE A 290 -2.25 7.85 21.40
N SER A 291 -1.00 8.32 21.32
CA SER A 291 -0.07 8.35 22.45
C SER A 291 0.31 9.78 22.77
N SER A 292 0.31 10.11 24.08
CA SER A 292 0.74 11.41 24.62
C SER A 292 2.05 11.32 25.40
N ASP A 293 2.68 10.16 25.44
CA ASP A 293 3.86 9.84 26.25
C ASP A 293 4.97 9.17 25.43
N GLU A 294 5.17 9.65 24.23
CA GLU A 294 6.25 9.21 23.35
C GLU A 294 6.15 7.74 22.89
N GLY A 295 4.92 7.20 22.85
CA GLY A 295 4.66 5.83 22.42
C GLY A 295 4.78 4.78 23.51
N GLN A 296 4.89 5.20 24.79
CA GLN A 296 4.94 4.27 25.92
C GLN A 296 3.58 3.65 26.19
N THR A 297 2.53 4.46 26.10
CA THR A 297 1.13 3.99 26.18
C THR A 297 0.30 4.55 25.02
N TRP A 298 -0.75 3.84 24.69
CA TRP A 298 -1.65 4.16 23.60
C TRP A 298 -3.10 4.11 24.04
N SER A 299 -3.94 4.95 23.47
CA SER A 299 -5.38 4.87 23.66
C SER A 299 -5.93 3.57 23.04
N PRO A 300 -7.08 3.05 23.51
CA PRO A 300 -7.82 2.06 22.75
C PRO A 300 -8.02 2.53 21.31
N VAL A 301 -8.04 1.58 20.36
CA VAL A 301 -8.28 1.92 18.96
C VAL A 301 -9.74 2.30 18.76
N GLU A 302 -9.97 3.53 18.37
CA GLU A 302 -11.28 4.02 17.95
C GLU A 302 -11.48 3.71 16.47
N ARG A 303 -12.50 2.91 16.14
CA ARG A 303 -12.79 2.56 14.74
C ARG A 303 -13.45 3.72 14.01
N LEU A 304 -12.85 4.16 12.92
CA LEU A 304 -13.44 5.11 11.96
C LEU A 304 -14.36 4.39 10.98
N TYR A 305 -13.94 3.20 10.56
CA TYR A 305 -14.70 2.33 9.66
C TYR A 305 -14.60 0.89 10.13
N ASP A 306 -15.74 0.24 10.25
CA ASP A 306 -15.77 -1.16 10.64
C ASP A 306 -15.12 -2.07 9.60
N TRP A 307 -15.32 -1.77 8.33
CA TRP A 307 -14.78 -2.54 7.21
C TRP A 307 -14.73 -1.75 5.90
N GLY A 308 -14.03 -2.30 4.91
CA GLY A 308 -14.00 -1.79 3.54
C GLY A 308 -13.11 -0.56 3.35
N ARG A 309 -12.33 -0.18 4.37
CA ARG A 309 -11.33 0.88 4.29
C ARG A 309 -10.13 0.50 5.11
N MET A 310 -8.95 0.58 4.50
CA MET A 310 -7.70 0.07 5.07
C MET A 310 -6.48 0.70 4.41
N HIS A 311 -5.27 0.29 4.80
CA HIS A 311 -3.99 0.79 4.29
C HIS A 311 -3.91 2.32 4.36
N PRO A 312 -3.87 2.90 5.55
CA PRO A 312 -3.78 4.33 5.72
C PRO A 312 -2.39 4.86 5.36
N SER A 313 -2.36 6.07 4.80
CA SER A 313 -1.15 6.87 4.66
C SER A 313 -1.43 8.27 5.16
N MET A 314 -0.63 8.76 6.11
CA MET A 314 -0.86 10.04 6.75
C MET A 314 0.24 11.05 6.43
N VAL A 315 -0.17 12.30 6.31
CA VAL A 315 0.72 13.46 6.14
C VAL A 315 0.24 14.59 7.06
N VAL A 316 1.18 15.24 7.75
CA VAL A 316 0.90 16.43 8.55
C VAL A 316 1.22 17.67 7.72
N LEU A 317 0.23 18.54 7.57
CA LEU A 317 0.37 19.77 6.82
C LEU A 317 1.01 20.90 7.68
N PRO A 318 1.57 21.94 7.06
CA PRO A 318 2.15 23.06 7.80
C PRO A 318 1.19 23.77 8.76
N GLY A 319 -0.10 23.73 8.50
CA GLY A 319 -1.14 24.25 9.38
C GLY A 319 -1.46 23.38 10.60
N GLY A 320 -0.90 22.18 10.64
CA GLY A 320 -1.13 21.19 11.72
C GLY A 320 -2.26 20.19 11.43
N GLU A 321 -2.97 20.34 10.32
CA GLU A 321 -3.95 19.35 9.88
C GLU A 321 -3.26 18.04 9.55
N ILE A 322 -3.92 16.93 9.84
CA ILE A 322 -3.50 15.60 9.40
C ILE A 322 -4.41 15.15 8.28
N VAL A 323 -3.85 14.90 7.12
CA VAL A 323 -4.54 14.28 5.99
C VAL A 323 -4.23 12.80 6.00
N MET A 324 -5.26 11.98 5.97
CA MET A 324 -5.12 10.53 5.85
C MET A 324 -5.81 10.05 4.58
N SER A 325 -5.04 9.54 3.65
CA SER A 325 -5.55 8.78 2.51
C SER A 325 -5.61 7.29 2.85
N TYR A 326 -6.54 6.56 2.27
CA TYR A 326 -6.71 5.14 2.49
C TYR A 326 -7.37 4.45 1.30
N VAL A 327 -7.17 3.14 1.22
CA VAL A 327 -7.75 2.27 0.21
C VAL A 327 -9.20 1.97 0.53
N VAL A 328 -10.05 2.01 -0.49
CA VAL A 328 -11.46 1.60 -0.42
C VAL A 328 -11.64 0.26 -1.10
N ARG A 329 -12.22 -0.70 -0.38
CA ARG A 329 -12.63 -2.03 -0.86
C ARG A 329 -14.02 -2.36 -0.34
N LYS A 330 -14.96 -1.47 -0.61
CA LYS A 330 -16.30 -1.55 -0.04
C LYS A 330 -17.30 -2.10 -1.04
N GLY A 331 -18.33 -2.71 -0.53
CA GLY A 331 -19.62 -2.81 -1.19
C GLY A 331 -19.95 -4.16 -1.77
N TYR A 332 -19.04 -5.08 -1.87
CA TYR A 332 -19.38 -6.43 -2.24
C TYR A 332 -19.52 -7.31 -0.98
N PRO A 333 -20.62 -8.02 -0.78
CA PRO A 333 -21.88 -8.08 -1.52
C PRO A 333 -22.95 -7.06 -1.03
N ASP A 334 -22.58 -6.07 -0.25
CA ASP A 334 -23.48 -5.24 0.53
C ASP A 334 -24.06 -4.02 -0.21
N LEU A 335 -23.68 -3.80 -1.46
CA LEU A 335 -24.28 -2.73 -2.24
C LEU A 335 -25.66 -3.16 -2.73
N PRO A 336 -26.64 -2.26 -2.75
CA PRO A 336 -27.97 -2.53 -3.29
C PRO A 336 -27.95 -3.03 -4.73
N ASP A 337 -26.97 -2.59 -5.52
CA ASP A 337 -26.75 -2.96 -6.91
C ASP A 337 -25.77 -4.14 -7.07
N GLY A 338 -25.16 -4.62 -5.95
CA GLY A 338 -24.21 -5.72 -5.96
C GLY A 338 -22.86 -5.42 -6.57
N PHE A 339 -22.55 -4.14 -6.91
CA PHE A 339 -21.27 -3.76 -7.49
C PHE A 339 -20.25 -3.40 -6.42
N PRO A 340 -19.05 -4.03 -6.40
CA PRO A 340 -17.99 -3.65 -5.49
C PRO A 340 -17.42 -2.29 -5.88
N GLN A 341 -17.25 -1.44 -4.89
CA GLN A 341 -16.59 -0.14 -5.02
C GLN A 341 -15.16 -0.22 -4.53
N PHE A 342 -14.26 0.22 -5.37
CA PHE A 342 -12.84 0.37 -5.08
C PHE A 342 -12.41 1.80 -5.28
N GLY A 343 -11.32 2.17 -4.66
CA GLY A 343 -10.78 3.51 -4.83
C GLY A 343 -9.85 3.95 -3.74
N ILE A 344 -9.60 5.25 -3.76
CA ILE A 344 -8.84 5.98 -2.76
C ILE A 344 -9.71 7.12 -2.27
N GLU A 345 -9.81 7.22 -0.95
CA GLU A 345 -10.43 8.36 -0.26
C GLU A 345 -9.40 9.04 0.64
N ALA A 346 -9.70 10.25 1.07
CA ALA A 346 -8.96 10.93 2.12
C ALA A 346 -9.90 11.66 3.07
N ILE A 347 -9.48 11.75 4.33
CA ILE A 347 -10.14 12.51 5.40
C ILE A 347 -9.14 13.39 6.11
N VAL A 348 -9.65 14.39 6.83
CA VAL A 348 -8.84 15.38 7.51
C VAL A 348 -9.18 15.42 9.00
N SER A 349 -8.15 15.46 9.83
CA SER A 349 -8.26 15.86 11.23
C SER A 349 -7.67 17.26 11.40
N ARG A 350 -8.39 18.13 12.14
CA ARG A 350 -7.94 19.50 12.48
C ARG A 350 -7.65 19.68 13.97
N ASP A 351 -7.71 18.60 14.72
CA ASP A 351 -7.51 18.57 16.17
C ASP A 351 -6.49 17.52 16.61
N HIS A 352 -5.45 17.37 15.78
CA HIS A 352 -4.30 16.50 16.07
C HIS A 352 -4.65 15.00 16.10
N GLY A 353 -5.59 14.56 15.26
CA GLY A 353 -5.96 13.16 15.10
C GLY A 353 -7.06 12.68 16.06
N ARG A 354 -7.62 13.58 16.90
CA ARG A 354 -8.67 13.21 17.85
C ARG A 354 -10.02 12.96 17.17
N THR A 355 -10.37 13.82 16.22
CA THR A 355 -11.57 13.64 15.40
C THR A 355 -11.25 13.73 13.92
N TRP A 356 -12.04 13.08 13.11
CA TRP A 356 -11.85 12.97 11.66
C TRP A 356 -13.15 13.34 10.95
N ASP A 357 -13.03 14.20 9.95
CA ASP A 357 -14.17 14.67 9.15
C ASP A 357 -14.60 13.61 8.13
N LEU A 358 -15.43 12.69 8.58
CA LEU A 358 -15.93 11.58 7.75
C LEU A 358 -17.03 12.02 6.79
N ASP A 359 -17.72 13.12 7.09
CA ASP A 359 -18.84 13.63 6.30
C ASP A 359 -18.36 14.41 5.09
N HIS A 360 -17.21 15.11 5.19
CA HIS A 360 -16.63 15.93 4.13
C HIS A 360 -15.36 15.31 3.55
N LYS A 361 -15.34 14.01 3.45
CA LYS A 361 -14.19 13.30 2.88
C LYS A 361 -13.97 13.62 1.39
N TYR A 362 -12.75 13.43 0.96
CA TYR A 362 -12.31 13.59 -0.41
C TYR A 362 -12.33 12.22 -1.11
N LEU A 363 -13.11 12.09 -2.17
CA LEU A 363 -13.11 10.94 -3.05
C LEU A 363 -12.04 11.21 -4.12
N LEU A 364 -10.84 10.68 -3.91
CA LEU A 364 -9.70 10.98 -4.78
C LEU A 364 -9.87 10.31 -6.15
N HIS A 365 -10.18 9.03 -6.16
CA HIS A 365 -10.47 8.26 -7.35
C HIS A 365 -11.28 7.01 -6.97
N HIS A 366 -12.37 6.79 -7.67
CA HIS A 366 -13.23 5.62 -7.44
C HIS A 366 -13.44 4.86 -8.74
N TRP A 367 -13.51 3.55 -8.64
CA TRP A 367 -13.91 2.68 -9.74
C TRP A 367 -14.74 1.50 -9.23
N VAL A 368 -15.51 0.92 -10.12
CA VAL A 368 -16.19 -0.34 -9.85
C VAL A 368 -15.25 -1.49 -10.19
N GLY A 369 -15.17 -2.46 -9.30
CA GLY A 369 -14.39 -3.65 -9.52
C GLY A 369 -14.86 -4.43 -10.74
N ASN A 370 -13.92 -5.04 -11.44
CA ASN A 370 -14.20 -5.94 -12.54
C ASN A 370 -13.71 -7.35 -12.21
N ARG A 371 -14.18 -8.34 -12.95
CA ARG A 371 -13.73 -9.73 -12.82
C ARG A 371 -12.37 -10.01 -13.43
N ASN A 372 -11.72 -9.00 -13.99
CA ASN A 372 -10.35 -9.10 -14.50
C ASN A 372 -9.34 -9.24 -13.34
N GLY A 373 -9.72 -9.96 -12.32
CA GLY A 373 -8.99 -10.09 -11.09
C GLY A 373 -7.93 -11.17 -11.12
N SER A 374 -7.25 -11.30 -10.00
CA SER A 374 -6.05 -12.09 -9.82
C SER A 374 -6.23 -13.58 -10.03
N ASN A 375 -7.44 -14.10 -9.95
CA ASN A 375 -7.67 -15.54 -10.10
C ASN A 375 -9.06 -15.81 -10.68
N ALA A 376 -9.13 -15.83 -12.01
CA ALA A 376 -10.37 -16.13 -12.72
C ALA A 376 -10.92 -17.54 -12.43
N SER A 377 -10.08 -18.45 -11.89
CA SER A 377 -10.50 -19.78 -11.48
C SER A 377 -11.15 -19.83 -10.10
N LEU A 378 -11.01 -18.77 -9.29
CA LEU A 378 -11.66 -18.68 -8.00
C LEU A 378 -13.08 -18.11 -8.14
N PRO A 379 -14.09 -18.80 -7.62
CA PRO A 379 -15.47 -18.35 -7.69
C PRO A 379 -15.74 -17.18 -6.73
N GLY A 380 -16.75 -16.40 -7.04
CA GLY A 380 -17.32 -15.43 -6.13
C GLY A 380 -16.39 -14.27 -5.75
N PRO A 381 -16.32 -13.92 -4.47
CA PRO A 381 -15.61 -12.73 -4.00
C PRO A 381 -14.13 -12.67 -4.35
N GLN A 382 -13.42 -13.79 -4.45
CA GLN A 382 -12.00 -13.79 -4.80
C GLN A 382 -11.71 -13.25 -6.22
N ALA A 383 -12.70 -13.24 -7.09
CA ALA A 383 -12.59 -12.61 -8.41
C ALA A 383 -12.46 -11.07 -8.32
N TRP A 384 -12.67 -10.50 -7.15
CA TRP A 384 -12.74 -9.05 -6.90
C TRP A 384 -11.45 -8.43 -6.39
N TRP A 385 -10.36 -9.15 -6.37
CA TRP A 385 -9.08 -8.60 -5.92
C TRP A 385 -8.45 -7.58 -6.87
N ALA A 386 -9.23 -7.03 -7.77
CA ALA A 386 -8.85 -5.91 -8.65
C ALA A 386 -8.81 -4.56 -7.91
N SER A 387 -8.54 -4.56 -6.63
CA SER A 387 -8.47 -3.33 -5.84
C SER A 387 -7.04 -2.84 -5.70
N CYS A 388 -6.90 -1.58 -5.35
CA CYS A 388 -5.67 -1.02 -4.83
C CYS A 388 -5.13 -1.86 -3.67
N GLN A 389 -3.82 -2.10 -3.63
CA GLN A 389 -3.18 -2.85 -2.53
C GLN A 389 -2.65 -1.91 -1.44
N ALA A 390 -2.23 -0.71 -1.81
CA ALA A 390 -1.72 0.29 -0.89
C ALA A 390 -1.91 1.68 -1.48
N THR A 391 -1.80 2.69 -0.66
CA THR A 391 -1.71 4.09 -1.04
C THR A 391 -0.59 4.77 -0.28
N SER A 392 -0.01 5.79 -0.87
CA SER A 392 1.03 6.60 -0.25
C SER A 392 0.85 8.05 -0.66
N THR A 393 0.86 8.95 0.31
CA THR A 393 0.71 10.38 0.07
C THR A 393 1.91 11.14 0.61
N VAL A 394 2.42 12.08 -0.17
CA VAL A 394 3.46 13.02 0.23
C VAL A 394 3.00 14.45 -0.03
N LEU A 395 3.50 15.39 0.77
CA LEU A 395 3.35 16.82 0.57
C LEU A 395 4.50 17.32 -0.30
N LEU A 396 4.17 18.00 -1.40
CA LEU A 396 5.13 18.63 -2.29
C LEU A 396 5.45 20.06 -1.82
N PRO A 397 6.58 20.65 -2.26
CA PRO A 397 6.99 22.00 -1.86
C PRO A 397 5.99 23.10 -2.24
N ASP A 398 5.21 22.89 -3.28
CA ASP A 398 4.17 23.82 -3.76
C ASP A 398 2.85 23.74 -2.96
N GLY A 399 2.82 22.91 -1.90
CA GLY A 399 1.64 22.68 -1.06
C GLY A 399 0.65 21.68 -1.63
N ASN A 400 0.92 21.11 -2.80
CA ASN A 400 0.11 20.02 -3.34
C ASN A 400 0.36 18.71 -2.60
N LEU A 401 -0.67 17.92 -2.47
CA LEU A 401 -0.58 16.51 -2.07
C LEU A 401 -0.42 15.66 -3.33
N LEU A 402 0.54 14.75 -3.30
CA LEU A 402 0.70 13.72 -4.33
C LEU A 402 0.36 12.36 -3.70
N THR A 403 -0.70 11.74 -4.20
CA THR A 403 -1.18 10.44 -3.74
C THR A 403 -0.96 9.39 -4.82
N ALA A 404 -0.20 8.34 -4.51
CA ALA A 404 0.00 7.17 -5.35
C ALA A 404 -0.93 6.03 -4.93
N PHE A 405 -1.39 5.24 -5.88
CA PHE A 405 -2.26 4.09 -5.64
C PHE A 405 -2.11 3.04 -6.74
N GLY A 406 -2.38 1.78 -6.43
CA GLY A 406 -2.50 0.74 -7.45
C GLY A 406 -3.85 0.79 -8.12
N THR A 407 -3.89 0.73 -9.44
CA THR A 407 -5.15 0.64 -10.19
C THR A 407 -5.74 -0.76 -10.11
N GLY A 408 -6.97 -0.93 -10.57
CA GLY A 408 -7.54 -2.25 -10.82
C GLY A 408 -6.85 -2.99 -11.97
N TYR A 409 -7.11 -4.26 -12.10
CA TYR A 409 -6.60 -5.05 -13.22
C TYR A 409 -7.18 -4.61 -14.55
N ARG A 410 -6.36 -4.56 -15.61
CA ARG A 410 -6.74 -4.12 -16.95
C ARG A 410 -7.39 -5.20 -17.81
N SER A 411 -7.09 -6.46 -17.56
CA SER A 411 -7.56 -7.58 -18.37
C SER A 411 -7.77 -8.85 -17.55
N GLN A 412 -8.27 -9.90 -18.18
CA GLN A 412 -8.30 -11.24 -17.59
C GLN A 412 -6.87 -11.79 -17.41
N PRO A 413 -6.63 -12.71 -16.47
CA PRO A 413 -5.39 -13.46 -16.41
C PRO A 413 -5.07 -14.11 -17.76
N ASN A 414 -3.78 -14.20 -18.09
CA ASN A 414 -3.34 -14.84 -19.32
C ASN A 414 -3.51 -16.38 -19.26
N ALA A 415 -3.15 -17.06 -20.36
CA ALA A 415 -3.28 -18.51 -20.46
C ALA A 415 -2.48 -19.30 -19.39
N GLN A 416 -1.44 -18.70 -18.80
CA GLN A 416 -0.68 -19.25 -17.70
C GLN A 416 -1.29 -18.93 -16.32
N ASN A 417 -2.49 -18.36 -16.29
CA ASN A 417 -3.18 -17.90 -15.09
C ASN A 417 -2.39 -16.87 -14.26
N LEU A 418 -1.50 -16.13 -14.91
CA LEU A 418 -0.80 -15.01 -14.27
C LEU A 418 -1.76 -13.84 -14.11
N PRO A 419 -1.64 -13.08 -13.01
CA PRO A 419 -2.47 -11.90 -12.79
C PRO A 419 -2.37 -10.92 -13.95
N SER A 420 -3.50 -10.28 -14.27
CA SER A 420 -3.52 -9.18 -15.22
C SER A 420 -2.66 -8.01 -14.74
N PRO A 421 -2.00 -7.27 -15.63
CA PRO A 421 -1.29 -6.07 -15.28
C PRO A 421 -2.18 -5.06 -14.55
N ARG A 422 -1.60 -4.41 -13.57
CA ARG A 422 -2.09 -3.17 -12.96
C ARG A 422 -1.16 -2.04 -13.31
N ASP A 423 -1.61 -0.84 -13.02
CA ASP A 423 -0.76 0.35 -13.12
C ASP A 423 -0.70 1.06 -11.78
N VAL A 424 0.17 2.04 -11.69
CA VAL A 424 0.17 3.01 -10.61
C VAL A 424 -0.51 4.27 -11.08
N GLY A 425 -1.55 4.67 -10.37
CA GLY A 425 -2.17 5.98 -10.52
C GLY A 425 -1.50 6.99 -9.57
N LEU A 426 -1.37 8.21 -10.04
CA LEU A 426 -0.94 9.36 -9.23
C LEU A 426 -2.01 10.44 -9.33
N ILE A 427 -2.38 11.01 -8.20
CA ILE A 427 -3.28 12.16 -8.14
C ILE A 427 -2.57 13.29 -7.43
N GLN A 428 -2.49 14.45 -8.08
CA GLN A 428 -2.02 15.68 -7.45
C GLN A 428 -3.23 16.56 -7.17
N TRP A 429 -3.39 16.95 -5.91
CA TRP A 429 -4.58 17.63 -5.40
C TRP A 429 -4.25 18.49 -4.18
N GLN A 430 -5.22 19.29 -3.75
CA GLN A 430 -5.11 20.13 -2.56
C GLN A 430 -6.38 20.00 -1.71
N LEU A 431 -6.28 20.37 -0.45
CA LEU A 431 -7.46 20.58 0.36
C LEU A 431 -8.25 21.80 -0.18
N SER A 432 -9.56 21.73 -0.06
CA SER A 432 -10.44 22.84 -0.43
C SER A 432 -11.01 23.48 0.83
N ASP A 433 -10.80 24.77 0.99
CA ASP A 433 -11.42 25.58 2.03
C ASP A 433 -12.80 26.11 1.62
N LYS A 434 -13.23 25.82 0.39
CA LYS A 434 -14.52 26.27 -0.09
C LYS A 434 -15.65 25.66 0.75
N PRO A 435 -16.57 26.47 1.27
CA PRO A 435 -17.76 25.98 1.95
C PRO A 435 -18.55 25.09 0.99
N VAL A 436 -19.03 23.97 1.48
CA VAL A 436 -19.94 23.10 0.73
C VAL A 436 -21.34 23.65 0.93
N GLY A 437 -21.72 24.67 0.21
CA GLY A 437 -23.06 25.26 0.26
C GLY A 437 -23.56 25.56 -1.13
N ASN A 438 -24.80 25.15 -1.43
CA ASN A 438 -25.57 25.46 -2.65
C ASN A 438 -24.84 25.21 -3.99
N GLU A 439 -23.80 24.39 -4.04
CA GLU A 439 -23.15 24.04 -5.29
C GLU A 439 -23.85 22.84 -5.94
N ARG A 440 -23.87 22.83 -7.27
CA ARG A 440 -24.50 21.79 -8.09
C ARG A 440 -24.09 20.40 -7.64
N THR A 441 -25.08 19.54 -7.54
CA THR A 441 -24.81 18.11 -7.27
C THR A 441 -23.92 17.54 -8.35
N ILE A 442 -23.07 16.57 -8.03
CA ILE A 442 -22.18 15.89 -9.00
C ILE A 442 -22.95 15.27 -10.18
N ARG A 443 -24.26 15.07 -10.04
CA ARG A 443 -25.11 14.63 -11.16
C ARG A 443 -25.05 15.56 -12.36
N ASP A 444 -24.70 16.84 -12.13
CA ASP A 444 -24.60 17.87 -13.17
C ASP A 444 -23.15 18.11 -13.63
N ALA A 445 -22.17 17.48 -13.01
CA ALA A 445 -20.78 17.48 -13.48
C ALA A 445 -20.69 16.61 -14.76
N ALA A 446 -19.78 17.00 -15.65
CA ALA A 446 -19.50 16.21 -16.85
C ALA A 446 -19.34 14.73 -16.51
N PRO A 447 -19.81 13.82 -17.38
CA PRO A 447 -19.74 12.39 -17.11
C PRO A 447 -18.33 12.02 -16.70
N ASP A 448 -18.24 11.35 -15.57
CA ASP A 448 -17.00 10.88 -15.00
C ASP A 448 -16.27 10.06 -16.07
N SER A 449 -15.15 10.55 -16.58
CA SER A 449 -14.37 9.85 -17.60
C SER A 449 -13.92 8.47 -17.12
N ASP A 450 -13.94 8.25 -15.82
CA ASP A 450 -13.57 7.01 -15.17
C ASP A 450 -14.66 5.93 -15.26
N LEU A 451 -15.89 6.28 -15.62
CA LEU A 451 -16.95 5.31 -15.88
C LEU A 451 -16.63 4.32 -17.02
N ARG A 452 -15.65 4.62 -17.85
CA ARG A 452 -15.19 3.69 -18.90
C ARG A 452 -14.60 2.40 -18.34
N ASN A 453 -14.21 2.38 -17.08
CA ASN A 453 -13.65 1.21 -16.41
C ASN A 453 -14.67 0.45 -15.54
N TRP A 454 -15.92 0.87 -15.57
CA TRP A 454 -16.98 0.20 -14.83
C TRP A 454 -17.49 -1.00 -15.61
N PHE A 455 -17.20 -2.17 -15.10
CA PHE A 455 -17.68 -3.42 -15.68
C PHE A 455 -18.65 -4.10 -14.71
N ASP A 456 -19.74 -4.63 -15.28
CA ASP A 456 -20.59 -5.54 -14.57
C ASP A 456 -19.74 -6.75 -14.13
N PRO A 457 -19.63 -6.98 -12.85
CA PRO A 457 -18.81 -8.05 -12.30
C PRO A 457 -19.32 -9.45 -12.68
N VAL A 458 -20.59 -9.60 -13.00
CA VAL A 458 -21.18 -10.89 -13.40
C VAL A 458 -20.95 -11.17 -14.86
N THR A 459 -21.10 -10.18 -15.69
CA THR A 459 -21.08 -10.34 -17.15
C THR A 459 -19.74 -9.94 -17.78
N GLY A 460 -18.88 -9.21 -17.05
CA GLY A 460 -17.64 -8.64 -17.58
C GLY A 460 -17.87 -7.55 -18.64
N LYS A 461 -19.11 -7.10 -18.82
CA LYS A 461 -19.48 -6.04 -19.76
C LYS A 461 -19.40 -4.67 -19.06
N PRO A 462 -19.20 -3.59 -19.81
CA PRO A 462 -19.33 -2.24 -19.25
C PRO A 462 -20.67 -2.11 -18.53
N ALA A 463 -20.64 -1.59 -17.30
CA ALA A 463 -21.87 -1.33 -16.57
C ALA A 463 -22.68 -0.29 -17.34
N THR A 464 -23.87 -0.68 -17.75
CA THR A 464 -24.86 0.28 -18.28
C THR A 464 -25.46 1.02 -17.10
N ARG A 465 -25.54 2.34 -17.20
CA ARG A 465 -26.24 3.20 -16.22
C ARG A 465 -27.70 2.87 -16.14
#